data_3fc0c75d131d6e67c363107cbe00b693
#
_entry.id   3fc0c75d131d6e67c363107cbe00b693
#
_cell.length_a   1.000
_cell.length_b   1.000
_cell.length_c   1.000
_cell.angle_alpha   90.00
_cell.angle_beta   90.00
_cell.angle_gamma   90.00
#
_symmetry.space_group_name_H-M   'P 1'
#
loop_
_entity.id
_entity.type
_entity.pdbx_description
1 polymer ?
#
loop_
_entity_poly.entity_id
_entity_poly.type
_entity_poly.pdbx_seq_one_letter_code
_entity_poly.pdbx_strand_id
1 'polypeptide(L)'
;MKEILNTILKNLIQARFTFVLLFYCLSVFVAIQFLKNTELFSNETLTYFGAPVAFDIYNFQYWGIISNSFVHYEYGNFILNAIGLLLLGSYVERRIGIKNFFLFGLIASTISSAFQLAFSDDAGIGLSGVNYALFGYIFTKTFIDIRFRIVTKNIALVVMLLFIPFCEYMNRFGGWNVATISLISGFTVGGLVAFLYSQYSKIIKLSLFLLLLFSGISLVYTPWSAQWNCANGIYWHEKSDTERAKSYYLNAIYFDETSLCGNDNLKIIKIDELSAKAFTAHNRGDYLKARYFYEEILKIDIENSWAKNNLKRLP
;
A
#
# COMPACT_ATOMS: atom_id res chain seq x y z
N MET A 1 2.05 -29.83 -26.45
CA MET A 1 1.05 -28.80 -26.07
C MET A 1 -0.15 -29.38 -25.33
N LYS A 2 -0.87 -30.41 -25.85
CA LYS A 2 -2.01 -31.07 -25.15
C LYS A 2 -1.62 -31.71 -23.81
N GLU A 3 -0.50 -32.37 -23.67
CA GLU A 3 -0.04 -32.98 -22.40
C GLU A 3 0.29 -31.93 -21.34
N ILE A 4 0.92 -30.83 -21.73
CA ILE A 4 1.20 -29.70 -20.82
C ILE A 4 -0.11 -29.08 -20.33
N LEU A 5 -1.07 -28.87 -21.24
CA LEU A 5 -2.38 -28.30 -20.88
C LEU A 5 -3.17 -29.25 -19.96
N ASN A 6 -3.16 -30.57 -20.24
CA ASN A 6 -3.80 -31.56 -19.37
C ASN A 6 -3.15 -31.64 -17.99
N THR A 7 -1.84 -31.50 -17.91
CA THR A 7 -1.10 -31.48 -16.63
C THR A 7 -1.43 -30.22 -15.84
N ILE A 8 -1.51 -29.06 -16.49
CA ILE A 8 -1.93 -27.78 -15.86
C ILE A 8 -3.37 -27.90 -15.36
N LEU A 9 -4.31 -28.37 -16.17
CA LEU A 9 -5.71 -28.56 -15.79
C LEU A 9 -5.87 -29.54 -14.62
N LYS A 10 -5.16 -30.68 -14.64
CA LYS A 10 -5.16 -31.63 -13.52
C LYS A 10 -4.62 -31.01 -12.24
N ASN A 11 -3.58 -30.19 -12.36
CA ASN A 11 -2.98 -29.47 -11.24
C ASN A 11 -3.93 -28.44 -10.64
N LEU A 12 -4.68 -27.71 -11.47
CA LEU A 12 -5.69 -26.74 -11.08
C LEU A 12 -6.84 -27.39 -10.33
N ILE A 13 -7.38 -28.51 -10.83
CA ILE A 13 -8.48 -29.26 -10.18
C ILE A 13 -8.05 -29.74 -8.78
N GLN A 14 -6.76 -30.00 -8.55
CA GLN A 14 -6.22 -30.42 -7.26
C GLN A 14 -5.87 -29.24 -6.33
N ALA A 15 -5.70 -28.03 -6.87
CA ALA A 15 -5.39 -26.81 -6.11
C ALA A 15 -6.61 -25.88 -6.07
N ARG A 16 -7.65 -26.33 -5.36
CA ARG A 16 -8.99 -25.69 -5.36
C ARG A 16 -8.97 -24.26 -4.86
N PHE A 17 -8.20 -23.97 -3.82
CA PHE A 17 -8.15 -22.62 -3.25
C PHE A 17 -7.41 -21.66 -4.18
N THR A 18 -6.30 -22.08 -4.77
CA THR A 18 -5.58 -21.29 -5.79
C THR A 18 -6.53 -20.91 -6.94
N PHE A 19 -7.36 -21.85 -7.40
CA PHE A 19 -8.33 -21.60 -8.47
C PHE A 19 -9.42 -20.60 -8.04
N VAL A 20 -9.99 -20.78 -6.85
CA VAL A 20 -11.01 -19.85 -6.30
C VAL A 20 -10.42 -18.45 -6.16
N LEU A 21 -9.20 -18.34 -5.64
CA LEU A 21 -8.51 -17.07 -5.48
C LEU A 21 -8.23 -16.38 -6.83
N LEU A 22 -7.77 -17.14 -7.82
CA LEU A 22 -7.54 -16.62 -9.17
C LEU A 22 -8.85 -16.13 -9.80
N PHE A 23 -9.94 -16.89 -9.66
CA PHE A 23 -11.25 -16.48 -10.17
C PHE A 23 -11.76 -15.22 -9.49
N TYR A 24 -11.58 -15.09 -8.17
CA TYR A 24 -11.91 -13.88 -7.44
C TYR A 24 -11.13 -12.66 -7.96
N CYS A 25 -9.80 -12.77 -8.06
CA CYS A 25 -8.96 -11.69 -8.59
C CYS A 25 -9.34 -11.31 -10.04
N LEU A 26 -9.66 -12.31 -10.88
CA LEU A 26 -10.13 -12.07 -12.25
C LEU A 26 -11.47 -11.30 -12.25
N SER A 27 -12.41 -11.68 -11.39
CA SER A 27 -13.72 -11.02 -11.31
C SER A 27 -13.58 -9.56 -10.88
N VAL A 28 -12.76 -9.29 -9.86
CA VAL A 28 -12.45 -7.92 -9.41
C VAL A 28 -11.75 -7.14 -10.52
N PHE A 29 -10.74 -7.74 -11.17
CA PHE A 29 -10.02 -7.10 -12.28
C PHE A 29 -10.95 -6.72 -13.43
N VAL A 30 -11.81 -7.65 -13.88
CA VAL A 30 -12.78 -7.38 -14.95
C VAL A 30 -13.73 -6.25 -14.55
N ALA A 31 -14.27 -6.25 -13.33
CA ALA A 31 -15.14 -5.20 -12.84
C ALA A 31 -14.44 -3.82 -12.87
N ILE A 32 -13.19 -3.75 -12.41
CA ILE A 32 -12.39 -2.50 -12.46
C ILE A 32 -12.16 -2.05 -13.91
N GLN A 33 -11.83 -2.96 -14.84
CA GLN A 33 -11.62 -2.59 -16.24
C GLN A 33 -12.88 -2.01 -16.90
N PHE A 34 -14.08 -2.47 -16.54
CA PHE A 34 -15.33 -1.87 -17.00
C PHE A 34 -15.50 -0.42 -16.51
N LEU A 35 -15.09 -0.13 -15.28
CA LEU A 35 -15.21 1.20 -14.68
C LEU A 35 -14.10 2.16 -15.11
N LYS A 36 -12.91 1.63 -15.44
CA LYS A 36 -11.72 2.42 -15.77
C LYS A 36 -11.95 3.40 -16.96
N ASN A 37 -12.85 3.07 -17.86
CA ASN A 37 -13.20 3.90 -19.00
C ASN A 37 -14.38 4.85 -18.74
N THR A 38 -14.83 4.97 -17.51
CA THR A 38 -15.92 5.84 -17.08
C THR A 38 -15.42 6.93 -16.15
N GLU A 39 -16.21 7.99 -15.97
CA GLU A 39 -15.93 9.04 -14.97
C GLU A 39 -16.00 8.53 -13.51
N LEU A 40 -16.47 7.30 -13.31
CA LEU A 40 -16.58 6.66 -12.00
C LEU A 40 -15.26 6.07 -11.49
N PHE A 41 -14.21 6.03 -12.31
CA PHE A 41 -12.93 5.48 -11.88
C PHE A 41 -12.14 6.50 -11.06
N SER A 42 -11.97 6.21 -9.77
CA SER A 42 -11.25 7.04 -8.80
C SER A 42 -10.56 6.17 -7.74
N ASN A 43 -9.81 6.78 -6.85
CA ASN A 43 -9.27 6.09 -5.67
C ASN A 43 -10.40 5.52 -4.78
N GLU A 44 -11.55 6.19 -4.69
CA GLU A 44 -12.72 5.69 -3.97
C GLU A 44 -13.24 4.39 -4.58
N THR A 45 -13.23 4.29 -5.91
CA THR A 45 -13.59 3.04 -6.62
C THR A 45 -12.63 1.91 -6.25
N LEU A 46 -11.32 2.17 -6.24
CA LEU A 46 -10.33 1.17 -5.82
C LEU A 46 -10.53 0.76 -4.35
N THR A 47 -10.81 1.71 -3.47
CA THR A 47 -11.15 1.46 -2.06
C THR A 47 -12.39 0.56 -1.94
N TYR A 48 -13.44 0.83 -2.72
CA TYR A 48 -14.64 -0.02 -2.77
C TYR A 48 -14.34 -1.46 -3.16
N PHE A 49 -13.42 -1.68 -4.11
CA PHE A 49 -12.99 -3.03 -4.51
C PHE A 49 -11.97 -3.67 -3.57
N GLY A 50 -11.56 -3.00 -2.52
CA GLY A 50 -10.67 -3.57 -1.52
C GLY A 50 -9.24 -3.01 -1.52
N ALA A 51 -8.98 -1.93 -2.24
CA ALA A 51 -7.66 -1.31 -2.30
C ALA A 51 -7.69 0.15 -1.80
N PRO A 52 -7.86 0.38 -0.48
CA PRO A 52 -7.72 1.70 0.09
C PRO A 52 -6.29 2.22 -0.09
N VAL A 53 -6.15 3.53 -0.30
CA VAL A 53 -4.85 4.19 -0.36
C VAL A 53 -4.19 4.24 1.02
N ALA A 54 -2.89 4.53 1.09
CA ALA A 54 -2.13 4.55 2.35
C ALA A 54 -2.76 5.46 3.41
N PHE A 55 -3.23 6.64 3.02
CA PHE A 55 -3.94 7.55 3.91
C PHE A 55 -5.17 6.90 4.57
N ASP A 56 -5.99 6.21 3.78
CA ASP A 56 -7.20 5.55 4.29
C ASP A 56 -6.86 4.41 5.25
N ILE A 57 -5.76 3.67 4.98
CA ILE A 57 -5.30 2.60 5.87
C ILE A 57 -4.89 3.22 7.22
N TYR A 58 -4.14 4.32 7.23
CA TYR A 58 -3.78 5.02 8.46
C TYR A 58 -4.99 5.69 9.14
N ASN A 59 -6.06 5.93 8.38
CA ASN A 59 -7.35 6.41 8.88
C ASN A 59 -8.32 5.24 9.14
N PHE A 60 -7.83 4.18 9.80
CA PHE A 60 -8.56 3.02 10.32
C PHE A 60 -9.07 2.01 9.29
N GLN A 61 -8.76 2.12 7.99
CA GLN A 61 -9.10 1.10 7.01
C GLN A 61 -8.04 -0.02 6.95
N TYR A 62 -7.66 -0.58 8.11
CA TYR A 62 -6.58 -1.57 8.26
C TYR A 62 -6.77 -2.86 7.46
N TRP A 63 -8.00 -3.18 7.08
CA TRP A 63 -8.30 -4.35 6.23
C TRP A 63 -7.59 -4.25 4.86
N GLY A 64 -7.24 -3.05 4.43
CA GLY A 64 -6.51 -2.79 3.19
C GLY A 64 -5.20 -3.56 3.07
N ILE A 65 -4.47 -3.82 4.16
CA ILE A 65 -3.20 -4.58 4.12
C ILE A 65 -3.37 -6.03 3.64
N ILE A 66 -4.58 -6.58 3.71
CA ILE A 66 -4.87 -7.91 3.20
C ILE A 66 -5.57 -7.82 1.84
N SER A 67 -6.61 -6.99 1.75
CA SER A 67 -7.46 -6.93 0.57
C SER A 67 -6.78 -6.32 -0.65
N ASN A 68 -5.83 -5.39 -0.47
CA ASN A 68 -5.02 -4.83 -1.56
C ASN A 68 -4.34 -5.92 -2.42
N SER A 69 -3.96 -7.04 -1.80
CA SER A 69 -3.36 -8.17 -2.51
C SER A 69 -4.26 -8.77 -3.59
N PHE A 70 -5.57 -8.63 -3.48
CA PHE A 70 -6.52 -9.25 -4.42
C PHE A 70 -6.96 -8.32 -5.55
N VAL A 71 -6.63 -7.03 -5.44
CA VAL A 71 -7.02 -6.01 -6.41
C VAL A 71 -5.91 -5.83 -7.44
N HIS A 72 -6.30 -5.71 -8.69
CA HIS A 72 -5.41 -5.41 -9.81
C HIS A 72 -6.14 -4.45 -10.74
N TYR A 73 -5.46 -3.41 -11.21
CA TYR A 73 -6.04 -2.43 -12.15
C TYR A 73 -5.25 -2.28 -13.45
N GLU A 74 -4.04 -2.89 -13.52
CA GLU A 74 -3.20 -2.91 -14.72
C GLU A 74 -3.09 -4.32 -15.29
N TYR A 75 -3.20 -4.44 -16.62
CA TYR A 75 -3.15 -5.72 -17.32
C TYR A 75 -1.84 -6.50 -17.06
N GLY A 76 -0.69 -5.82 -17.17
CA GLY A 76 0.62 -6.45 -16.97
C GLY A 76 0.76 -7.01 -15.56
N ASN A 77 0.39 -6.22 -14.54
CA ASN A 77 0.42 -6.64 -13.15
C ASN A 77 -0.52 -7.83 -12.92
N PHE A 78 -1.77 -7.77 -13.40
CA PHE A 78 -2.72 -8.88 -13.27
C PHE A 78 -2.20 -10.17 -13.92
N ILE A 79 -1.74 -10.10 -15.18
CA ILE A 79 -1.29 -11.31 -15.92
C ILE A 79 -0.10 -11.97 -15.23
N LEU A 80 0.92 -11.18 -14.83
CA LEU A 80 2.10 -11.72 -14.15
C LEU A 80 1.74 -12.36 -12.81
N ASN A 81 0.86 -11.72 -12.03
CA ASN A 81 0.39 -12.26 -10.77
C ASN A 81 -0.48 -13.50 -10.93
N ALA A 82 -1.34 -13.55 -11.93
CA ALA A 82 -2.17 -14.71 -12.24
C ALA A 82 -1.31 -15.92 -12.65
N ILE A 83 -0.30 -15.73 -13.50
CA ILE A 83 0.64 -16.78 -13.88
C ILE A 83 1.44 -17.25 -12.66
N GLY A 84 1.96 -16.34 -11.85
CA GLY A 84 2.68 -16.66 -10.61
C GLY A 84 1.84 -17.49 -9.66
N LEU A 85 0.62 -17.05 -9.36
CA LEU A 85 -0.33 -17.76 -8.50
C LEU A 85 -0.67 -19.15 -9.09
N LEU A 86 -0.92 -19.22 -10.39
CA LEU A 86 -1.25 -20.47 -11.06
C LEU A 86 -0.12 -21.50 -10.95
N LEU A 87 1.10 -21.09 -11.20
CA LEU A 87 2.26 -21.98 -11.22
C LEU A 87 2.76 -22.28 -9.81
N LEU A 88 3.06 -21.26 -9.01
CA LEU A 88 3.65 -21.41 -7.68
C LEU A 88 2.59 -21.79 -6.65
N GLY A 89 1.43 -21.14 -6.67
CA GLY A 89 0.33 -21.37 -5.74
C GLY A 89 -0.19 -22.81 -5.85
N SER A 90 -0.51 -23.27 -7.04
CA SER A 90 -0.98 -24.64 -7.24
C SER A 90 0.07 -25.70 -6.84
N TYR A 91 1.34 -25.39 -7.03
CA TYR A 91 2.44 -26.26 -6.63
C TYR A 91 2.58 -26.36 -5.11
N VAL A 92 2.49 -25.23 -4.41
CA VAL A 92 2.61 -25.16 -2.95
C VAL A 92 1.36 -25.69 -2.26
N GLU A 93 0.15 -25.28 -2.68
CA GLU A 93 -1.12 -25.73 -2.10
C GLU A 93 -1.23 -27.26 -2.02
N ARG A 94 -0.87 -27.97 -3.11
CA ARG A 94 -0.89 -29.43 -3.14
C ARG A 94 0.09 -30.10 -2.17
N ARG A 95 1.11 -29.39 -1.73
CA ARG A 95 2.13 -29.93 -0.81
C ARG A 95 1.83 -29.68 0.64
N ILE A 96 1.30 -28.49 0.95
CA ILE A 96 1.05 -28.10 2.35
C ILE A 96 -0.43 -28.22 2.74
N GLY A 97 -1.32 -28.44 1.75
CA GLY A 97 -2.76 -28.51 1.94
C GLY A 97 -3.42 -27.15 2.05
N ILE A 98 -4.74 -27.11 1.78
CA ILE A 98 -5.52 -25.89 1.64
C ILE A 98 -5.48 -25.00 2.88
N LYS A 99 -5.58 -25.56 4.09
CA LYS A 99 -5.59 -24.79 5.35
C LYS A 99 -4.26 -24.07 5.58
N ASN A 100 -3.15 -24.77 5.39
CA ASN A 100 -1.82 -24.17 5.57
C ASN A 100 -1.50 -23.18 4.45
N PHE A 101 -1.98 -23.44 3.24
CA PHE A 101 -1.82 -22.51 2.11
C PHE A 101 -2.58 -21.21 2.33
N PHE A 102 -3.83 -21.30 2.80
CA PHE A 102 -4.62 -20.13 3.17
C PHE A 102 -3.93 -19.30 4.27
N LEU A 103 -3.51 -19.95 5.36
CA LEU A 103 -2.82 -19.26 6.46
C LEU A 103 -1.49 -18.64 6.00
N PHE A 104 -0.74 -19.36 5.15
CA PHE A 104 0.49 -18.84 4.56
C PHE A 104 0.21 -17.59 3.71
N GLY A 105 -0.82 -17.62 2.86
CA GLY A 105 -1.24 -16.48 2.05
C GLY A 105 -1.62 -15.27 2.89
N LEU A 106 -2.37 -15.46 3.97
CA LEU A 106 -2.73 -14.38 4.90
C LEU A 106 -1.50 -13.76 5.56
N ILE A 107 -0.59 -14.57 6.10
CA ILE A 107 0.65 -14.10 6.74
C ILE A 107 1.50 -13.33 5.71
N ALA A 108 1.67 -13.89 4.52
CA ALA A 108 2.47 -13.28 3.46
C ALA A 108 1.87 -11.95 3.00
N SER A 109 0.56 -11.89 2.76
CA SER A 109 -0.15 -10.66 2.40
C SER A 109 0.01 -9.59 3.46
N THR A 110 -0.31 -9.92 4.74
CA THR A 110 -0.23 -8.98 5.85
C THR A 110 1.17 -8.40 6.01
N ILE A 111 2.20 -9.24 6.06
CA ILE A 111 3.57 -8.76 6.27
C ILE A 111 4.06 -7.97 5.06
N SER A 112 3.85 -8.46 3.83
CA SER A 112 4.37 -7.80 2.63
C SER A 112 3.72 -6.43 2.40
N SER A 113 2.41 -6.31 2.59
CA SER A 113 1.71 -5.04 2.43
C SER A 113 2.02 -4.06 3.57
N ALA A 114 2.12 -4.53 4.82
CA ALA A 114 2.47 -3.66 5.94
C ALA A 114 3.90 -3.11 5.84
N PHE A 115 4.87 -3.92 5.39
CA PHE A 115 6.23 -3.46 5.14
C PHE A 115 6.27 -2.46 3.97
N GLN A 116 5.54 -2.74 2.90
CA GLN A 116 5.44 -1.80 1.78
C GLN A 116 4.86 -0.47 2.25
N LEU A 117 3.75 -0.48 2.98
CA LEU A 117 3.13 0.71 3.55
C LEU A 117 4.09 1.49 4.45
N ALA A 118 4.78 0.79 5.36
CA ALA A 118 5.66 1.43 6.34
C ALA A 118 6.88 2.11 5.73
N PHE A 119 7.38 1.66 4.58
CA PHE A 119 8.63 2.14 4.01
C PHE A 119 8.50 2.84 2.64
N SER A 120 7.29 2.89 2.07
CA SER A 120 7.06 3.57 0.78
C SER A 120 5.81 4.44 0.74
N ASP A 121 5.08 4.57 1.85
CA ASP A 121 3.80 5.29 1.90
C ASP A 121 2.76 4.79 0.87
N ASP A 122 2.89 3.53 0.43
CA ASP A 122 1.99 2.84 -0.48
C ASP A 122 1.79 1.41 0.01
N ALA A 123 0.56 0.96 0.12
CA ALA A 123 0.25 -0.40 0.58
C ALA A 123 0.58 -1.48 -0.46
N GLY A 124 0.87 -1.08 -1.69
CA GLY A 124 1.00 -1.97 -2.83
C GLY A 124 -0.34 -2.60 -3.24
N ILE A 125 -0.53 -2.83 -4.52
CA ILE A 125 -1.74 -3.47 -5.07
C ILE A 125 -1.34 -4.72 -5.84
N GLY A 126 -2.05 -5.84 -5.58
CA GLY A 126 -1.85 -7.11 -6.27
C GLY A 126 -1.11 -8.17 -5.47
N LEU A 127 -1.16 -9.39 -5.99
CA LEU A 127 -0.64 -10.61 -5.35
C LEU A 127 0.89 -10.74 -5.39
N SER A 128 1.62 -9.73 -5.82
CA SER A 128 3.07 -9.82 -6.03
C SER A 128 3.83 -10.23 -4.75
N GLY A 129 3.50 -9.65 -3.59
CA GLY A 129 4.08 -10.04 -2.30
C GLY A 129 3.81 -11.51 -1.95
N VAL A 130 2.58 -11.98 -2.16
CA VAL A 130 2.19 -13.39 -1.96
C VAL A 130 2.93 -14.31 -2.94
N ASN A 131 3.00 -13.95 -4.22
CA ASN A 131 3.72 -14.72 -5.22
C ASN A 131 5.22 -14.84 -4.91
N TYR A 132 5.83 -13.76 -4.40
CA TYR A 132 7.21 -13.80 -3.95
C TYR A 132 7.39 -14.60 -2.65
N ALA A 133 6.39 -14.66 -1.78
CA ALA A 133 6.41 -15.57 -0.65
C ALA A 133 6.35 -17.04 -1.11
N LEU A 134 5.50 -17.37 -2.06
CA LEU A 134 5.46 -18.71 -2.67
C LEU A 134 6.79 -19.06 -3.33
N PHE A 135 7.39 -18.11 -4.03
CA PHE A 135 8.71 -18.27 -4.63
C PHE A 135 9.79 -18.48 -3.56
N GLY A 136 9.86 -17.65 -2.51
CA GLY A 136 10.80 -17.78 -1.39
C GLY A 136 10.67 -19.13 -0.68
N TYR A 137 9.43 -19.61 -0.49
CA TYR A 137 9.17 -20.93 0.05
C TYR A 137 9.77 -22.05 -0.84
N ILE A 138 9.47 -22.04 -2.13
CA ILE A 138 9.97 -23.03 -3.08
C ILE A 138 11.50 -22.96 -3.16
N PHE A 139 12.05 -21.77 -3.32
CA PHE A 139 13.49 -21.52 -3.41
C PHE A 139 14.22 -22.09 -2.19
N THR A 140 13.77 -21.79 -0.98
CA THR A 140 14.38 -22.29 0.25
C THR A 140 14.25 -23.82 0.37
N LYS A 141 13.06 -24.37 0.01
CA LYS A 141 12.85 -25.82 0.01
C LYS A 141 13.80 -26.59 -0.90
N THR A 142 14.29 -25.99 -1.96
CA THR A 142 15.22 -26.66 -2.87
C THR A 142 16.55 -27.03 -2.22
N PHE A 143 16.97 -26.30 -1.19
CA PHE A 143 18.20 -26.56 -0.44
C PHE A 143 18.01 -27.59 0.69
N ILE A 144 16.78 -27.74 1.19
CA ILE A 144 16.49 -28.59 2.35
C ILE A 144 15.67 -29.84 2.05
N ASP A 145 15.03 -29.92 0.86
CA ASP A 145 14.20 -31.06 0.47
C ASP A 145 14.47 -31.46 -1.00
N ILE A 146 14.98 -32.69 -1.18
CA ILE A 146 15.35 -33.20 -2.50
C ILE A 146 14.18 -33.20 -3.51
N ARG A 147 12.94 -33.28 -3.02
CA ARG A 147 11.73 -33.26 -3.87
C ARG A 147 11.53 -31.94 -4.59
N PHE A 148 12.17 -30.85 -4.12
CA PHE A 148 12.11 -29.53 -4.71
C PHE A 148 13.31 -29.24 -5.64
N ARG A 149 14.38 -30.04 -5.61
CA ARG A 149 15.60 -29.81 -6.43
C ARG A 149 15.36 -29.82 -7.94
N ILE A 150 14.31 -30.52 -8.41
CA ILE A 150 13.95 -30.54 -9.83
C ILE A 150 13.46 -29.16 -10.31
N VAL A 151 12.87 -28.38 -9.41
CA VAL A 151 12.33 -27.05 -9.71
C VAL A 151 13.47 -26.01 -9.85
N THR A 152 14.60 -26.17 -9.13
CA THR A 152 15.71 -25.22 -9.14
C THR A 152 16.56 -25.20 -10.40
N LYS A 153 16.51 -26.24 -11.21
CA LYS A 153 17.17 -26.22 -12.54
C LYS A 153 16.46 -25.30 -13.53
N ASN A 154 15.40 -24.63 -13.08
CA ASN A 154 14.57 -23.80 -13.91
C ASN A 154 15.11 -22.37 -13.93
N ILE A 155 15.52 -21.90 -15.09
CA ILE A 155 15.97 -20.52 -15.31
C ILE A 155 14.97 -19.48 -14.80
N ALA A 156 13.68 -19.85 -14.71
CA ALA A 156 12.63 -19.01 -14.17
C ALA A 156 12.91 -18.55 -12.71
N LEU A 157 13.55 -19.37 -11.89
CA LEU A 157 13.89 -18.98 -10.50
C LEU A 157 14.98 -17.90 -10.49
N VAL A 158 15.96 -18.01 -11.40
CA VAL A 158 17.01 -16.98 -11.55
C VAL A 158 16.39 -15.68 -12.04
N VAL A 159 15.49 -15.76 -13.02
CA VAL A 159 14.77 -14.59 -13.54
C VAL A 159 13.95 -13.91 -12.43
N MET A 160 13.26 -14.67 -11.59
CA MET A 160 12.50 -14.09 -10.47
C MET A 160 13.39 -13.41 -9.44
N LEU A 161 14.58 -13.95 -9.13
CA LEU A 161 15.54 -13.29 -8.25
C LEU A 161 16.05 -11.97 -8.84
N LEU A 162 16.38 -11.98 -10.13
CA LEU A 162 16.88 -10.79 -10.84
C LEU A 162 15.78 -9.75 -11.11
N PHE A 163 14.53 -10.16 -11.05
CA PHE A 163 13.41 -9.25 -11.27
C PHE A 163 13.27 -8.19 -10.15
N ILE A 164 13.62 -8.51 -8.90
CA ILE A 164 13.58 -7.52 -7.79
C ILE A 164 14.50 -6.32 -8.06
N PRO A 165 15.83 -6.51 -8.26
CA PRO A 165 16.70 -5.37 -8.55
C PRO A 165 16.37 -4.69 -9.89
N PHE A 166 15.84 -5.42 -10.85
CA PHE A 166 15.33 -4.85 -12.10
C PHE A 166 14.13 -3.91 -11.85
N CYS A 167 13.16 -4.34 -11.05
CA CYS A 167 12.02 -3.49 -10.67
C CYS A 167 12.48 -2.23 -9.93
N GLU A 168 13.43 -2.36 -9.00
CA GLU A 168 13.97 -1.21 -8.27
C GLU A 168 14.69 -0.22 -9.21
N TYR A 169 15.44 -0.74 -10.19
CA TYR A 169 16.04 0.09 -11.23
C TYR A 169 14.98 0.82 -12.06
N MET A 170 13.92 0.10 -12.47
CA MET A 170 12.83 0.68 -13.25
C MET A 170 12.00 1.68 -12.45
N ASN A 171 11.81 1.49 -11.14
CA ASN A 171 11.17 2.48 -10.27
C ASN A 171 11.96 3.80 -10.25
N ARG A 172 13.30 3.72 -10.19
CA ARG A 172 14.15 4.92 -10.10
C ARG A 172 14.34 5.64 -11.44
N PHE A 173 14.44 4.91 -12.53
CA PHE A 173 14.86 5.46 -13.83
C PHE A 173 13.84 5.24 -14.96
N GLY A 174 12.92 4.30 -14.81
CA GLY A 174 11.96 3.91 -15.86
C GLY A 174 10.52 4.38 -15.61
N GLY A 175 10.27 5.09 -14.51
CA GLY A 175 8.93 5.58 -14.17
C GLY A 175 7.94 4.47 -13.81
N TRP A 176 8.42 3.27 -13.42
CA TRP A 176 7.58 2.22 -12.91
C TRP A 176 7.23 2.49 -11.43
N ASN A 177 6.12 1.90 -10.97
CA ASN A 177 5.73 1.94 -9.56
C ASN A 177 5.45 0.49 -9.10
N VAL A 178 6.52 -0.28 -8.93
CA VAL A 178 6.45 -1.66 -8.43
C VAL A 178 6.74 -1.68 -6.94
N ALA A 179 5.92 -2.36 -6.17
CA ALA A 179 6.05 -2.51 -4.72
C ALA A 179 7.23 -3.44 -4.34
N THR A 180 8.47 -3.00 -4.55
CA THR A 180 9.70 -3.81 -4.38
C THR A 180 9.92 -4.27 -2.95
N ILE A 181 9.53 -3.47 -1.95
CA ILE A 181 9.59 -3.85 -0.52
C ILE A 181 8.66 -5.03 -0.25
N SER A 182 7.47 -5.03 -0.86
CA SER A 182 6.52 -6.15 -0.78
C SER A 182 7.11 -7.43 -1.39
N LEU A 183 7.85 -7.35 -2.49
CA LEU A 183 8.54 -8.51 -3.09
C LEU A 183 9.59 -9.09 -2.14
N ILE A 184 10.44 -8.24 -1.56
CA ILE A 184 11.53 -8.64 -0.66
C ILE A 184 10.97 -9.25 0.63
N SER A 185 10.03 -8.57 1.27
CA SER A 185 9.42 -9.05 2.52
C SER A 185 8.61 -10.33 2.29
N GLY A 186 7.87 -10.42 1.19
CA GLY A 186 7.19 -11.66 0.77
C GLY A 186 8.18 -12.82 0.60
N PHE A 187 9.24 -12.64 -0.17
CA PHE A 187 10.28 -13.66 -0.37
C PHE A 187 10.88 -14.13 0.98
N THR A 188 11.17 -13.19 1.89
CA THR A 188 11.70 -13.49 3.22
C THR A 188 10.72 -14.33 4.03
N VAL A 189 9.44 -13.94 4.08
CA VAL A 189 8.37 -14.71 4.76
C VAL A 189 8.28 -16.13 4.21
N GLY A 190 8.31 -16.28 2.89
CA GLY A 190 8.29 -17.59 2.25
C GLY A 190 9.46 -18.47 2.65
N GLY A 191 10.67 -17.89 2.68
CA GLY A 191 11.86 -18.55 3.17
C GLY A 191 11.72 -19.03 4.62
N LEU A 192 11.21 -18.16 5.51
CA LEU A 192 10.96 -18.52 6.92
C LEU A 192 9.92 -19.65 7.03
N VAL A 193 8.80 -19.56 6.33
CA VAL A 193 7.76 -20.61 6.36
C VAL A 193 8.30 -21.96 5.89
N ALA A 194 9.27 -22.00 4.97
CA ALA A 194 9.91 -23.22 4.54
C ALA A 194 10.63 -23.98 5.66
N PHE A 195 11.07 -23.29 6.71
CA PHE A 195 11.76 -23.88 7.88
C PHE A 195 10.83 -24.18 9.06
N LEU A 196 9.51 -23.91 8.98
CA LEU A 196 8.59 -24.08 10.13
C LEU A 196 8.63 -25.47 10.78
N TYR A 197 8.92 -26.51 9.99
CA TYR A 197 8.99 -27.90 10.47
C TYR A 197 10.42 -28.42 10.59
N SER A 198 11.41 -27.52 10.65
CA SER A 198 12.82 -27.86 10.92
C SER A 198 13.15 -27.84 12.41
N GLN A 199 14.38 -28.24 12.74
CA GLN A 199 14.92 -28.11 14.10
C GLN A 199 14.93 -26.65 14.63
N TYR A 200 14.91 -25.67 13.76
CA TYR A 200 14.87 -24.24 14.06
C TYR A 200 13.44 -23.68 14.21
N SER A 201 12.43 -24.56 14.31
CA SER A 201 11.02 -24.14 14.26
C SER A 201 10.62 -23.12 15.33
N LYS A 202 11.23 -23.13 16.52
CA LYS A 202 10.97 -22.15 17.59
C LYS A 202 11.44 -20.75 17.20
N ILE A 203 12.67 -20.64 16.66
CA ILE A 203 13.25 -19.36 16.19
C ILE A 203 12.41 -18.83 15.04
N ILE A 204 12.04 -19.68 14.09
CA ILE A 204 11.22 -19.28 12.93
C ILE A 204 9.84 -18.77 13.35
N LYS A 205 9.18 -19.46 14.30
CA LYS A 205 7.89 -18.99 14.83
C LYS A 205 8.03 -17.64 15.53
N LEU A 206 9.10 -17.45 16.30
CA LEU A 206 9.39 -16.15 16.92
C LEU A 206 9.64 -15.07 15.88
N SER A 207 10.43 -15.35 14.84
CA SER A 207 10.69 -14.39 13.76
C SER A 207 9.41 -13.99 13.04
N LEU A 208 8.54 -14.95 12.67
CA LEU A 208 7.24 -14.66 12.05
C LEU A 208 6.33 -13.87 12.99
N PHE A 209 6.32 -14.19 14.29
CA PHE A 209 5.57 -13.43 15.28
C PHE A 209 6.06 -11.98 15.37
N LEU A 210 7.38 -11.76 15.42
CA LEU A 210 7.97 -10.41 15.46
C LEU A 210 7.66 -9.61 14.19
N LEU A 211 7.68 -10.25 13.02
CA LEU A 211 7.28 -9.60 11.76
C LEU A 211 5.80 -9.23 11.75
N LEU A 212 4.91 -10.09 12.26
CA LEU A 212 3.49 -9.78 12.40
C LEU A 212 3.25 -8.67 13.44
N LEU A 213 4.00 -8.69 14.55
CA LEU A 213 3.94 -7.64 15.56
C LEU A 213 4.37 -6.29 14.98
N PHE A 214 5.49 -6.26 14.26
CA PHE A 214 5.92 -5.06 13.53
C PHE A 214 4.86 -4.58 12.54
N SER A 215 4.27 -5.50 11.76
CA SER A 215 3.17 -5.17 10.83
C SER A 215 1.98 -4.52 11.54
N GLY A 216 1.60 -5.03 12.72
CA GLY A 216 0.54 -4.42 13.53
C GLY A 216 0.91 -3.04 14.08
N ILE A 217 2.14 -2.90 14.58
CA ILE A 217 2.64 -1.61 15.11
C ILE A 217 2.71 -0.57 13.99
N SER A 218 3.19 -0.95 12.80
CA SER A 218 3.34 -0.02 11.68
C SER A 218 2.02 0.55 11.15
N LEU A 219 0.88 -0.08 11.43
CA LEU A 219 -0.43 0.48 11.10
C LEU A 219 -0.83 1.63 12.02
N VAL A 220 -0.32 1.64 13.24
CA VAL A 220 -0.69 2.63 14.26
C VAL A 220 0.40 3.69 14.45
N TYR A 221 1.65 3.31 14.27
CA TYR A 221 2.78 4.17 14.55
C TYR A 221 3.88 4.04 13.50
N THR A 222 3.91 5.00 12.57
CA THR A 222 4.90 5.11 11.49
C THR A 222 5.32 6.59 11.33
N PRO A 223 6.04 7.16 12.31
CA PRO A 223 6.31 8.60 12.36
C PRO A 223 7.17 9.12 11.19
N TRP A 224 7.79 8.24 10.42
CA TRP A 224 8.56 8.57 9.22
C TRP A 224 7.73 8.51 7.92
N SER A 225 6.44 8.22 8.00
CA SER A 225 5.50 8.20 6.87
C SER A 225 4.83 9.56 6.72
N ALA A 226 4.86 10.13 5.52
CA ALA A 226 4.14 11.37 5.21
C ALA A 226 2.62 11.17 5.32
N GLN A 227 2.10 10.03 4.86
CA GLN A 227 0.69 9.71 4.89
C GLN A 227 0.18 9.49 6.34
N TRP A 228 0.97 8.82 7.19
CA TRP A 228 0.64 8.67 8.61
C TRP A 228 0.60 10.02 9.34
N ASN A 229 1.60 10.88 9.09
CA ASN A 229 1.63 12.22 9.65
C ASN A 229 0.44 13.03 9.15
N CYS A 230 0.09 12.94 7.87
CA CYS A 230 -1.09 13.61 7.32
C CYS A 230 -2.39 13.15 8.02
N ALA A 231 -2.62 11.85 8.16
CA ALA A 231 -3.80 11.32 8.84
C ALA A 231 -3.91 11.80 10.29
N ASN A 232 -2.77 11.81 11.03
CA ASN A 232 -2.73 12.36 12.39
C ASN A 232 -2.94 13.87 12.42
N GLY A 233 -2.41 14.61 11.45
CA GLY A 233 -2.64 16.05 11.31
C GLY A 233 -4.13 16.37 11.17
N ILE A 234 -4.84 15.65 10.30
CA ILE A 234 -6.29 15.80 10.12
C ILE A 234 -7.04 15.44 11.42
N TYR A 235 -6.68 14.31 12.05
CA TYR A 235 -7.30 13.91 13.32
C TYR A 235 -7.20 15.01 14.40
N TRP A 236 -6.03 15.62 14.59
CA TRP A 236 -5.85 16.68 15.59
C TRP A 236 -6.50 17.98 15.16
N HIS A 237 -6.58 18.28 13.87
CA HIS A 237 -7.29 19.44 13.34
C HIS A 237 -8.80 19.35 13.63
N GLU A 238 -9.41 18.19 13.43
CA GLU A 238 -10.81 17.92 13.78
C GLU A 238 -11.07 18.03 15.29
N LYS A 239 -10.06 17.74 16.11
CA LYS A 239 -10.12 17.96 17.58
C LYS A 239 -9.86 19.40 18.00
N SER A 240 -9.69 20.32 17.05
CA SER A 240 -9.38 21.74 17.27
C SER A 240 -8.03 21.98 17.99
N ASP A 241 -7.13 20.99 17.98
CA ASP A 241 -5.75 21.15 18.44
C ASP A 241 -4.85 21.52 17.24
N THR A 242 -4.95 22.80 16.87
CA THR A 242 -4.27 23.35 15.69
C THR A 242 -2.73 23.26 15.77
N GLU A 243 -2.15 23.39 16.97
CA GLU A 243 -0.70 23.33 17.14
C GLU A 243 -0.17 21.90 16.91
N ARG A 244 -0.86 20.89 17.42
CA ARG A 244 -0.51 19.51 17.11
C ARG A 244 -0.72 19.17 15.63
N ALA A 245 -1.86 19.58 15.06
CA ALA A 245 -2.14 19.38 13.65
C ALA A 245 -1.01 19.95 12.77
N LYS A 246 -0.60 21.19 13.06
CA LYS A 246 0.48 21.88 12.36
C LYS A 246 1.82 21.12 12.44
N SER A 247 2.16 20.60 13.62
CA SER A 247 3.37 19.78 13.81
C SER A 247 3.35 18.54 12.92
N TYR A 248 2.21 17.83 12.84
CA TYR A 248 2.07 16.66 11.98
C TYR A 248 2.13 17.02 10.50
N TYR A 249 1.50 18.11 10.05
CA TYR A 249 1.59 18.53 8.65
C TYR A 249 3.00 18.95 8.25
N LEU A 250 3.75 19.60 9.15
CA LEU A 250 5.16 19.89 8.92
C LEU A 250 6.01 18.63 8.80
N ASN A 251 5.75 17.62 9.64
CA ASN A 251 6.41 16.32 9.51
C ASN A 251 6.03 15.63 8.20
N ALA A 252 4.78 15.70 7.75
CA ALA A 252 4.38 15.14 6.45
C ALA A 252 5.19 15.75 5.30
N ILE A 253 5.39 17.07 5.30
CA ILE A 253 6.21 17.77 4.30
C ILE A 253 7.70 17.43 4.47
N TYR A 254 8.19 17.26 5.69
CA TYR A 254 9.59 16.87 5.94
C TYR A 254 9.94 15.51 5.32
N PHE A 255 9.02 14.54 5.38
CA PHE A 255 9.22 13.21 4.80
C PHE A 255 8.87 13.16 3.31
N ASP A 256 7.96 14.01 2.84
CA ASP A 256 7.60 14.18 1.42
C ASP A 256 7.32 15.65 1.12
N GLU A 257 8.29 16.34 0.54
CA GLU A 257 8.17 17.76 0.16
C GLU A 257 6.99 18.02 -0.79
N THR A 258 6.57 17.01 -1.54
CA THR A 258 5.44 17.08 -2.47
C THR A 258 4.09 16.76 -1.83
N SER A 259 4.05 16.48 -0.53
CA SER A 259 2.83 16.13 0.21
C SER A 259 1.75 17.21 0.04
N LEU A 260 0.78 16.93 -0.83
CA LEU A 260 -0.38 17.83 -1.03
C LEU A 260 -1.14 18.03 0.29
N CYS A 261 -1.37 16.96 1.03
CA CYS A 261 -2.08 17.03 2.30
C CYS A 261 -1.37 17.94 3.31
N GLY A 262 -0.06 17.81 3.51
CA GLY A 262 0.70 18.68 4.41
C GLY A 262 0.66 20.13 3.97
N ASN A 263 0.95 20.40 2.69
CA ASN A 263 1.00 21.74 2.13
C ASN A 263 -0.35 22.44 2.15
N ASP A 264 -1.42 21.76 1.75
CA ASP A 264 -2.74 22.40 1.64
C ASP A 264 -3.36 22.65 3.00
N ASN A 265 -3.22 21.73 3.96
CA ASN A 265 -3.72 21.93 5.30
C ASN A 265 -2.95 23.02 6.08
N LEU A 266 -1.64 23.18 5.87
CA LEU A 266 -0.90 24.32 6.42
C LEU A 266 -1.36 25.66 5.83
N LYS A 267 -1.70 25.72 4.53
CA LYS A 267 -2.31 26.92 3.93
C LYS A 267 -3.65 27.24 4.58
N ILE A 268 -4.51 26.22 4.79
CA ILE A 268 -5.82 26.40 5.46
C ILE A 268 -5.61 26.98 6.86
N ILE A 269 -4.76 26.37 7.69
CA ILE A 269 -4.46 26.87 9.02
C ILE A 269 -3.96 28.33 8.99
N LYS A 270 -3.08 28.66 8.03
CA LYS A 270 -2.56 30.00 7.87
C LYS A 270 -3.64 31.02 7.52
N ILE A 271 -4.56 30.63 6.63
CA ILE A 271 -5.71 31.45 6.25
C ILE A 271 -6.62 31.68 7.47
N ASP A 272 -6.88 30.65 8.28
CA ASP A 272 -7.71 30.75 9.48
C ASP A 272 -7.07 31.68 10.53
N GLU A 273 -5.77 31.55 10.77
CA GLU A 273 -5.02 32.45 11.65
C GLU A 273 -5.09 33.94 11.19
N LEU A 274 -4.90 34.15 9.88
CA LEU A 274 -4.98 35.50 9.29
C LEU A 274 -6.41 36.06 9.34
N SER A 275 -7.40 35.18 9.11
CA SER A 275 -8.82 35.53 9.14
C SER A 275 -9.24 35.99 10.54
N ALA A 276 -8.81 35.29 11.58
CA ALA A 276 -9.06 35.69 12.98
C ALA A 276 -8.43 37.03 13.30
N LYS A 277 -7.19 37.29 12.85
CA LYS A 277 -6.51 38.60 13.03
C LYS A 277 -7.20 39.70 12.23
N ALA A 278 -7.58 39.43 10.99
CA ALA A 278 -8.31 40.39 10.16
C ALA A 278 -9.65 40.78 10.76
N PHE A 279 -10.43 39.81 11.23
CA PHE A 279 -11.71 40.03 11.89
C PHE A 279 -11.58 40.85 13.17
N THR A 280 -10.57 40.55 13.99
CA THR A 280 -10.28 41.27 15.21
C THR A 280 -9.90 42.72 14.93
N ALA A 281 -9.03 42.97 13.95
CA ALA A 281 -8.60 44.31 13.53
C ALA A 281 -9.79 45.13 12.97
N HIS A 282 -10.61 44.51 12.14
CA HIS A 282 -11.81 45.10 11.55
C HIS A 282 -12.80 45.58 12.61
N ASN A 283 -13.11 44.70 13.57
CA ASN A 283 -14.06 45.01 14.65
C ASN A 283 -13.53 46.12 15.64
N ARG A 284 -12.22 46.29 15.73
CA ARG A 284 -11.59 47.38 16.50
C ARG A 284 -11.49 48.69 15.73
N GLY A 285 -11.91 48.71 14.44
CA GLY A 285 -11.78 49.90 13.59
C GLY A 285 -10.35 50.12 13.04
N ASP A 286 -9.42 49.18 13.26
CA ASP A 286 -8.06 49.25 12.70
C ASP A 286 -8.06 48.75 11.25
N TYR A 287 -8.63 49.55 10.37
CA TYR A 287 -8.87 49.19 8.98
C TYR A 287 -7.59 49.00 8.19
N LEU A 288 -6.49 49.64 8.56
CA LEU A 288 -5.19 49.47 7.91
C LEU A 288 -4.65 48.03 8.17
N LYS A 289 -4.71 47.56 9.41
CA LYS A 289 -4.31 46.21 9.74
C LYS A 289 -5.29 45.17 9.16
N ALA A 290 -6.59 45.46 9.20
CA ALA A 290 -7.57 44.56 8.59
C ALA A 290 -7.29 44.34 7.08
N ARG A 291 -7.05 45.47 6.35
CA ARG A 291 -6.66 45.46 4.95
C ARG A 291 -5.42 44.60 4.71
N TYR A 292 -4.36 44.83 5.48
CA TYR A 292 -3.13 44.02 5.37
C TYR A 292 -3.38 42.55 5.53
N PHE A 293 -4.16 42.10 6.51
CA PHE A 293 -4.46 40.69 6.70
C PHE A 293 -5.34 40.11 5.58
N TYR A 294 -6.33 40.83 5.04
CA TYR A 294 -7.11 40.40 3.91
C TYR A 294 -6.23 40.22 2.66
N GLU A 295 -5.29 41.14 2.41
CA GLU A 295 -4.35 41.06 1.30
C GLU A 295 -3.38 39.87 1.47
N GLU A 296 -2.90 39.57 2.70
CA GLU A 296 -2.09 38.39 2.98
C GLU A 296 -2.86 37.09 2.71
N ILE A 297 -4.15 37.03 3.04
CA ILE A 297 -5.01 35.87 2.69
C ILE A 297 -5.06 35.71 1.18
N LEU A 298 -5.27 36.80 0.44
CA LEU A 298 -5.35 36.75 -1.03
C LEU A 298 -4.04 36.43 -1.72
N LYS A 299 -2.89 36.58 -1.07
CA LYS A 299 -1.61 36.04 -1.57
C LYS A 299 -1.53 34.54 -1.47
N ILE A 300 -2.19 33.93 -0.47
CA ILE A 300 -2.23 32.48 -0.27
C ILE A 300 -3.31 31.84 -1.16
N ASP A 301 -4.51 32.45 -1.16
CA ASP A 301 -5.68 32.00 -1.92
C ASP A 301 -6.32 33.21 -2.62
N ILE A 302 -5.95 33.43 -3.88
CA ILE A 302 -6.42 34.55 -4.69
C ILE A 302 -7.94 34.52 -4.93
N GLU A 303 -8.57 33.37 -4.80
CA GLU A 303 -10.03 33.21 -4.99
C GLU A 303 -10.82 33.29 -3.67
N ASN A 304 -10.18 33.57 -2.55
CA ASN A 304 -10.83 33.65 -1.24
C ASN A 304 -11.94 34.71 -1.23
N SER A 305 -13.17 34.26 -1.36
CA SER A 305 -14.35 35.14 -1.47
C SER A 305 -14.59 35.95 -0.20
N TRP A 306 -14.30 35.40 0.99
CA TRP A 306 -14.47 36.08 2.24
C TRP A 306 -13.51 37.28 2.36
N ALA A 307 -12.23 37.09 2.05
CA ALA A 307 -11.25 38.17 2.08
C ALA A 307 -11.57 39.25 1.03
N LYS A 308 -11.91 38.85 -0.22
CA LYS A 308 -12.33 39.79 -1.30
C LYS A 308 -13.52 40.65 -0.87
N ASN A 309 -14.55 40.04 -0.27
CA ASN A 309 -15.76 40.74 0.11
C ASN A 309 -15.53 41.70 1.28
N ASN A 310 -14.74 41.28 2.26
CA ASN A 310 -14.44 42.14 3.41
C ASN A 310 -13.50 43.32 3.05
N LEU A 311 -12.54 43.08 2.14
CA LEU A 311 -11.66 44.12 1.63
C LEU A 311 -12.44 45.23 0.91
N LYS A 312 -13.49 44.87 0.14
CA LYS A 312 -14.37 45.85 -0.54
C LYS A 312 -15.25 46.67 0.42
N ARG A 313 -15.48 46.16 1.63
CA ARG A 313 -16.32 46.81 2.65
C ARG A 313 -15.53 47.73 3.60
N LEU A 314 -14.22 47.75 3.50
CA LEU A 314 -13.39 48.66 4.26
C LEU A 314 -13.58 50.09 3.75
N PRO A 315 -13.66 51.08 4.67
CA PRO A 315 -13.77 52.51 4.32
C PRO A 315 -12.52 53.02 3.58
#